data_594b3ea054417091accbc5b9a79a2462
#
_entry.id   594b3ea054417091accbc5b9a79a2462
#
_cell.length_a   1.000
_cell.length_b   1.000
_cell.length_c   1.000
_cell.angle_alpha   90.00
_cell.angle_beta   90.00
_cell.angle_gamma   90.00
#
_symmetry.space_group_name_H-M   'P 1'
#
loop_
_entity.id
_entity.type
_entity.pdbx_description
1 polymer ?
#
loop_
_entity_poly.entity_id
_entity_poly.type
_entity_poly.pdbx_seq_one_letter_code
_entity_poly.pdbx_strand_id
1 'polypeptide(L)'
;YLIFRNPFINLFFYNIDLVEHIVAIIKEKINEGVPEDEICVLAPTWFLVIPMGRKLKSLLPEIKFDAIGLSPLLKNKENIWFKIARLFLVSPSPKTYLTRKRWSTELLNELKDYGIVLFESYEFKSKRFLKIINSIYSEEIEGLKHLTDCFQQLFDRLEIDISLNEHLQLQWDTFFEGAEKRLENPDFNLAKDIESFRKMFKHEEGIVVNTCHGIKGEEFDTVIAFGLLHGKLPNWNEKIPNAAEKLLYVICSRAKRELHLISEIGRTTNSGNPYYPTNKLNSIVYDYD
;
A
#
# COMPACT_ATOMS: atom_id res chain seq x y z
N TYR A 1 -16.05 16.46 18.84
CA TYR A 1 -17.08 16.68 17.80
C TYR A 1 -16.36 17.04 16.51
N LEU A 2 -16.25 16.07 15.58
CA LEU A 2 -15.80 16.32 14.21
C LEU A 2 -17.04 16.77 13.43
N ILE A 3 -17.07 18.03 13.06
CA ILE A 3 -18.08 18.55 12.14
C ILE A 3 -17.63 18.17 10.75
N PHE A 4 -18.21 17.09 10.21
CA PHE A 4 -18.07 16.76 8.79
C PHE A 4 -19.01 17.70 8.01
N ARG A 5 -18.44 18.55 7.17
CA ARG A 5 -19.22 19.30 6.17
C ARG A 5 -19.55 18.32 5.04
N ASN A 6 -20.84 17.93 4.95
CA ASN A 6 -21.45 17.12 3.90
C ASN A 6 -20.74 15.82 3.47
N PRO A 7 -20.83 14.72 4.22
CA PRO A 7 -20.53 13.42 3.66
C PRO A 7 -21.77 12.90 2.90
N PHE A 8 -21.74 12.88 1.57
CA PHE A 8 -22.70 12.11 0.81
C PHE A 8 -22.46 10.62 1.10
N ILE A 9 -23.48 9.94 1.64
CA ILE A 9 -23.42 8.52 1.90
C ILE A 9 -24.41 7.81 1.01
N ASN A 10 -23.85 7.07 0.05
CA ASN A 10 -24.61 6.16 -0.77
C ASN A 10 -24.56 4.75 -0.19
N LEU A 11 -25.65 4.29 0.39
CA LEU A 11 -25.84 2.96 0.94
C LEU A 11 -26.59 2.11 -0.09
N PHE A 12 -26.07 0.93 -0.40
CA PHE A 12 -26.71 -0.18 -1.12
C PHE A 12 -26.61 -0.17 -2.65
N PHE A 13 -25.62 -0.92 -3.15
CA PHE A 13 -25.53 -1.29 -4.56
C PHE A 13 -25.37 -2.79 -4.73
N TYR A 14 -25.95 -3.36 -5.81
CA TYR A 14 -25.60 -4.69 -6.26
C TYR A 14 -24.15 -4.71 -6.72
N ASN A 15 -23.44 -5.84 -6.49
CA ASN A 15 -22.00 -5.97 -6.78
C ASN A 15 -21.63 -5.66 -8.25
N ILE A 16 -22.57 -5.83 -9.18
CA ILE A 16 -22.37 -5.53 -10.61
C ILE A 16 -22.31 -4.02 -10.86
N ASP A 17 -23.14 -3.25 -10.16
CA ASP A 17 -23.25 -1.80 -10.35
C ASP A 17 -22.21 -1.01 -9.55
N LEU A 18 -21.55 -1.67 -8.58
CA LEU A 18 -20.56 -1.02 -7.69
C LEU A 18 -19.41 -0.37 -8.46
N VAL A 19 -18.84 -1.08 -9.45
CA VAL A 19 -17.70 -0.57 -10.20
C VAL A 19 -18.10 0.64 -11.03
N GLU A 20 -19.26 0.55 -11.71
CA GLU A 20 -19.80 1.65 -12.52
C GLU A 20 -20.12 2.85 -11.66
N HIS A 21 -20.66 2.63 -10.47
CA HIS A 21 -20.93 3.69 -9.51
C HIS A 21 -19.65 4.40 -9.04
N ILE A 22 -18.60 3.64 -8.65
CA ILE A 22 -17.30 4.22 -8.29
C ILE A 22 -16.69 4.99 -9.47
N VAL A 23 -16.79 4.44 -10.68
CA VAL A 23 -16.35 5.12 -11.91
C VAL A 23 -17.10 6.44 -12.12
N ALA A 24 -18.41 6.45 -11.88
CA ALA A 24 -19.24 7.66 -12.02
C ALA A 24 -18.79 8.74 -11.02
N ILE A 25 -18.58 8.38 -9.74
CA ILE A 25 -18.07 9.31 -8.72
C ILE A 25 -16.70 9.86 -9.14
N ILE A 26 -15.77 9.00 -9.56
CA ILE A 26 -14.43 9.43 -9.99
C ILE A 26 -14.52 10.44 -11.13
N LYS A 27 -15.32 10.14 -12.17
CA LYS A 27 -15.49 11.05 -13.31
C LYS A 27 -16.13 12.37 -12.91
N GLU A 28 -17.12 12.34 -12.03
CA GLU A 28 -17.78 13.54 -11.49
C GLU A 28 -16.74 14.44 -10.79
N LYS A 29 -15.94 13.87 -9.87
CA LYS A 29 -14.94 14.65 -9.11
C LYS A 29 -13.84 15.23 -10.01
N ILE A 30 -13.37 14.48 -10.99
CA ILE A 30 -12.41 14.99 -11.97
C ILE A 30 -13.01 16.14 -12.78
N ASN A 31 -14.28 16.01 -13.20
CA ASN A 31 -15.00 17.08 -13.93
C ASN A 31 -15.22 18.34 -13.06
N GLU A 32 -15.36 18.18 -11.75
CA GLU A 32 -15.38 19.29 -10.78
C GLU A 32 -14.00 19.93 -10.54
N GLY A 33 -12.94 19.37 -11.12
CA GLY A 33 -11.57 19.88 -11.04
C GLY A 33 -10.79 19.34 -9.84
N VAL A 34 -11.25 18.26 -9.18
CA VAL A 34 -10.49 17.60 -8.12
C VAL A 34 -9.29 16.90 -8.77
N PRO A 35 -8.05 17.15 -8.30
CA PRO A 35 -6.86 16.47 -8.79
C PRO A 35 -6.94 14.95 -8.57
N GLU A 36 -6.40 14.14 -9.50
CA GLU A 36 -6.43 12.68 -9.42
C GLU A 36 -5.80 12.15 -8.11
N ASP A 37 -4.73 12.72 -7.65
CA ASP A 37 -4.01 12.36 -6.43
C ASP A 37 -4.72 12.79 -5.12
N GLU A 38 -5.77 13.58 -5.22
CA GLU A 38 -6.66 13.96 -4.13
C GLU A 38 -7.93 13.07 -4.05
N ILE A 39 -8.03 12.02 -4.89
CA ILE A 39 -9.13 11.04 -4.85
C ILE A 39 -8.58 9.70 -4.34
N CYS A 40 -9.29 9.09 -3.38
CA CYS A 40 -8.88 7.81 -2.80
C CYS A 40 -10.02 6.79 -2.79
N VAL A 41 -9.75 5.57 -3.26
CA VAL A 41 -10.66 4.42 -3.23
C VAL A 41 -10.14 3.40 -2.22
N LEU A 42 -10.94 3.08 -1.21
CA LEU A 42 -10.53 2.25 -0.07
C LEU A 42 -11.42 1.03 0.11
N ALA A 43 -10.83 -0.06 0.60
CA ALA A 43 -11.58 -1.19 1.12
C ALA A 43 -10.88 -1.82 2.35
N PRO A 44 -11.60 -2.61 3.18
CA PRO A 44 -11.02 -3.23 4.37
C PRO A 44 -9.91 -4.23 4.08
N THR A 45 -9.91 -4.90 2.94
CA THR A 45 -8.99 -6.00 2.61
C THR A 45 -8.43 -5.93 1.19
N TRP A 46 -7.23 -6.50 0.99
CA TRP A 46 -6.59 -6.62 -0.32
C TRP A 46 -7.42 -7.40 -1.34
N PHE A 47 -8.18 -8.41 -0.90
CA PHE A 47 -9.09 -9.19 -1.76
C PHE A 47 -10.18 -8.34 -2.43
N LEU A 48 -10.52 -7.19 -1.85
CA LEU A 48 -11.44 -6.23 -2.43
C LEU A 48 -10.70 -5.18 -3.27
N VAL A 49 -9.58 -4.68 -2.76
CA VAL A 49 -8.80 -3.60 -3.38
C VAL A 49 -8.20 -4.02 -4.73
N ILE A 50 -7.59 -5.22 -4.81
CA ILE A 50 -6.88 -5.66 -6.01
C ILE A 50 -7.80 -5.81 -7.22
N PRO A 51 -8.93 -6.56 -7.14
CA PRO A 51 -9.87 -6.65 -8.26
C PRO A 51 -10.44 -5.29 -8.66
N MET A 52 -10.75 -4.43 -7.68
CA MET A 52 -11.26 -3.09 -7.95
C MET A 52 -10.22 -2.25 -8.69
N GLY A 53 -8.98 -2.21 -8.22
CA GLY A 53 -7.90 -1.46 -8.87
C GLY A 53 -7.66 -1.89 -10.33
N ARG A 54 -7.76 -3.20 -10.63
CA ARG A 54 -7.68 -3.71 -12.01
C ARG A 54 -8.85 -3.23 -12.87
N LYS A 55 -10.07 -3.33 -12.36
CA LYS A 55 -11.27 -2.89 -13.09
C LYS A 55 -11.24 -1.39 -13.36
N LEU A 56 -10.87 -0.58 -12.37
CA LEU A 56 -10.75 0.87 -12.53
C LEU A 56 -9.69 1.22 -13.57
N LYS A 57 -8.49 0.63 -13.51
CA LYS A 57 -7.45 0.83 -14.55
C LYS A 57 -7.90 0.41 -15.96
N SER A 58 -8.73 -0.63 -16.07
CA SER A 58 -9.27 -1.09 -17.36
C SER A 58 -10.36 -0.17 -17.91
N LEU A 59 -11.23 0.37 -17.06
CA LEU A 59 -12.36 1.21 -17.45
C LEU A 59 -12.00 2.68 -17.64
N LEU A 60 -10.89 3.12 -17.02
CA LEU A 60 -10.40 4.49 -17.03
C LEU A 60 -8.93 4.52 -17.44
N PRO A 61 -8.58 4.08 -18.67
CA PRO A 61 -7.18 3.94 -19.10
C PRO A 61 -6.44 5.29 -19.20
N GLU A 62 -7.16 6.40 -19.34
CA GLU A 62 -6.65 7.77 -19.39
C GLU A 62 -6.28 8.33 -18.01
N ILE A 63 -6.80 7.74 -16.93
CA ILE A 63 -6.59 8.19 -15.55
C ILE A 63 -5.44 7.41 -14.92
N LYS A 64 -4.58 8.10 -14.21
CA LYS A 64 -3.50 7.48 -13.46
C LYS A 64 -4.01 6.93 -12.12
N PHE A 65 -3.52 5.75 -11.75
CA PHE A 65 -3.87 5.10 -10.49
C PHE A 65 -2.63 4.66 -9.71
N ASP A 66 -2.46 5.16 -8.50
CA ASP A 66 -1.54 4.58 -7.50
C ASP A 66 -2.25 3.41 -6.80
N ALA A 67 -2.20 2.24 -7.42
CA ALA A 67 -2.82 1.03 -6.93
C ALA A 67 -1.77 0.09 -6.31
N ILE A 68 -1.29 0.43 -5.12
CA ILE A 68 -0.27 -0.32 -4.36
C ILE A 68 -0.66 -1.79 -4.15
N GLY A 69 -1.96 -2.09 -4.14
CA GLY A 69 -2.47 -3.46 -4.10
C GLY A 69 -2.03 -4.34 -5.26
N LEU A 70 -1.66 -3.74 -6.40
CA LEU A 70 -1.12 -4.44 -7.56
C LEU A 70 0.41 -4.56 -7.53
N SER A 71 1.05 -4.13 -6.46
CA SER A 71 2.50 -4.24 -6.28
C SER A 71 2.92 -5.63 -5.81
N PRO A 72 4.04 -6.19 -6.31
CA PRO A 72 4.58 -7.46 -5.85
C PRO A 72 5.01 -7.44 -4.37
N LEU A 73 5.49 -6.32 -3.87
CA LEU A 73 5.88 -6.14 -2.47
C LEU A 73 4.82 -5.34 -1.71
N LEU A 74 4.66 -5.63 -0.42
CA LEU A 74 3.94 -4.76 0.50
C LEU A 74 4.80 -3.54 0.86
N LYS A 75 4.21 -2.36 0.84
CA LYS A 75 4.88 -1.11 1.27
C LYS A 75 4.96 -1.10 2.80
N ASN A 76 5.98 -1.75 3.34
CA ASN A 76 6.26 -1.74 4.78
C ASN A 76 7.48 -0.85 5.07
N LYS A 77 7.23 0.41 5.38
CA LYS A 77 8.27 1.41 5.66
C LYS A 77 9.02 1.15 6.99
N GLU A 78 8.53 0.25 7.84
CA GLU A 78 9.17 -0.12 9.10
C GLU A 78 10.13 -1.29 8.91
N ASN A 79 9.95 -2.11 7.88
CA ASN A 79 10.83 -3.24 7.59
C ASN A 79 12.12 -2.77 6.92
N ILE A 80 13.27 -3.15 7.48
CA ILE A 80 14.60 -2.72 7.01
C ILE A 80 14.89 -3.24 5.59
N TRP A 81 14.45 -4.45 5.26
CA TRP A 81 14.67 -5.08 3.94
C TRP A 81 13.89 -4.38 2.85
N PHE A 82 12.68 -3.88 3.16
CA PHE A 82 11.96 -3.00 2.28
C PHE A 82 12.71 -1.68 2.02
N LYS A 83 13.35 -1.12 3.05
CA LYS A 83 14.17 0.08 2.92
C LYS A 83 15.43 -0.17 2.08
N ILE A 84 16.03 -1.35 2.17
CA ILE A 84 17.16 -1.74 1.31
C ILE A 84 16.68 -2.00 -0.13
N ALA A 85 15.58 -2.75 -0.31
CA ALA A 85 15.00 -3.04 -1.62
C ALA A 85 14.74 -1.76 -2.43
N ARG A 86 14.18 -0.70 -1.83
CA ARG A 86 13.95 0.58 -2.54
C ARG A 86 15.24 1.22 -3.06
N LEU A 87 16.40 1.01 -2.41
CA LEU A 87 17.69 1.52 -2.90
C LEU A 87 18.18 0.76 -4.13
N PHE A 88 17.86 -0.52 -4.27
CA PHE A 88 18.17 -1.31 -5.46
C PHE A 88 17.19 -1.07 -6.61
N LEU A 89 15.91 -0.93 -6.27
CA LEU A 89 14.83 -0.83 -7.27
C LEU A 89 14.66 0.58 -7.84
N VAL A 90 15.06 1.62 -7.11
CA VAL A 90 15.07 3.00 -7.62
C VAL A 90 16.40 3.31 -8.28
N SER A 91 16.37 3.50 -9.60
CA SER A 91 17.58 3.78 -10.37
C SER A 91 18.30 5.07 -9.92
N PRO A 92 19.64 5.05 -9.82
CA PRO A 92 20.40 6.25 -9.52
C PRO A 92 20.29 7.28 -10.65
N SER A 93 19.96 8.52 -10.27
CA SER A 93 19.88 9.65 -11.19
C SER A 93 20.11 10.96 -10.42
N PRO A 94 20.40 12.07 -11.07
CA PRO A 94 20.45 13.38 -10.42
C PRO A 94 19.17 13.74 -9.67
N LYS A 95 17.99 13.38 -10.23
CA LYS A 95 16.67 13.64 -9.64
C LYS A 95 16.42 12.79 -8.38
N THR A 96 16.92 11.57 -8.34
CA THR A 96 16.71 10.65 -7.21
C THR A 96 17.84 10.71 -6.16
N TYR A 97 18.94 11.41 -6.44
CA TYR A 97 20.14 11.40 -5.59
C TYR A 97 19.88 11.86 -4.15
N LEU A 98 19.24 13.01 -3.95
CA LEU A 98 18.98 13.54 -2.60
C LEU A 98 18.06 12.62 -1.80
N THR A 99 17.02 12.11 -2.44
CA THR A 99 16.09 11.16 -1.83
C THR A 99 16.79 9.86 -1.44
N ARG A 100 17.55 9.25 -2.35
CA ARG A 100 18.32 8.02 -2.07
C ARG A 100 19.37 8.25 -0.99
N LYS A 101 20.01 9.44 -0.95
CA LYS A 101 20.98 9.81 0.11
C LYS A 101 20.28 9.88 1.48
N ARG A 102 19.10 10.48 1.57
CA ARG A 102 18.31 10.50 2.80
C ARG A 102 17.96 9.08 3.25
N TRP A 103 17.41 8.25 2.37
CA TRP A 103 17.11 6.85 2.68
C TRP A 103 18.31 6.05 3.15
N SER A 104 19.47 6.27 2.53
CA SER A 104 20.73 5.65 2.94
C SER A 104 21.16 6.09 4.36
N THR A 105 20.97 7.36 4.70
CA THR A 105 21.27 7.87 6.04
C THR A 105 20.35 7.28 7.09
N GLU A 106 19.03 7.24 6.82
CA GLU A 106 18.03 6.61 7.70
C GLU A 106 18.36 5.14 7.95
N LEU A 107 18.69 4.40 6.88
CA LEU A 107 19.03 2.99 6.95
C LEU A 107 20.30 2.72 7.76
N LEU A 108 21.35 3.53 7.56
CA LEU A 108 22.61 3.38 8.31
C LEU A 108 22.44 3.67 9.81
N ASN A 109 21.56 4.60 10.18
CA ASN A 109 21.21 4.85 11.57
C ASN A 109 20.47 3.65 12.18
N GLU A 110 19.52 3.10 11.45
CA GLU A 110 18.75 1.93 11.90
C GLU A 110 19.63 0.66 12.02
N LEU A 111 20.52 0.42 11.07
CA LEU A 111 21.51 -0.68 11.16
C LEU A 111 22.38 -0.55 12.43
N LYS A 112 22.75 0.67 12.79
CA LYS A 112 23.48 0.94 14.03
C LYS A 112 22.67 0.56 15.27
N ASP A 113 21.35 0.79 15.27
CA ASP A 113 20.46 0.41 16.38
C ASP A 113 20.37 -1.12 16.52
N TYR A 114 20.60 -1.87 15.44
CA TYR A 114 20.76 -3.33 15.44
C TYR A 114 22.21 -3.79 15.74
N GLY A 115 23.11 -2.88 16.11
CA GLY A 115 24.50 -3.19 16.42
C GLY A 115 25.42 -3.30 15.20
N ILE A 116 24.93 -3.03 13.99
CA ILE A 116 25.73 -3.07 12.75
C ILE A 116 26.25 -1.67 12.45
N VAL A 117 27.50 -1.42 12.81
CA VAL A 117 28.19 -0.14 12.57
C VAL A 117 29.00 -0.22 11.29
N LEU A 118 28.42 0.30 10.20
CA LEU A 118 29.12 0.43 8.92
C LEU A 118 29.87 1.76 8.85
N PHE A 119 31.16 1.70 8.55
CA PHE A 119 32.04 2.85 8.38
C PHE A 119 32.28 3.66 9.66
N GLU A 120 33.47 3.63 10.21
CA GLU A 120 33.85 4.31 11.47
C GLU A 120 33.83 5.85 11.38
N SER A 121 34.18 6.43 10.23
CA SER A 121 34.21 7.87 10.00
C SER A 121 32.80 8.44 9.71
N TYR A 122 32.45 9.56 10.36
CA TYR A 122 31.16 10.21 10.19
C TYR A 122 30.95 10.89 8.82
N GLU A 123 32.03 11.29 8.15
CA GLU A 123 31.93 11.96 6.88
C GLU A 123 31.64 10.99 5.72
N PHE A 124 30.64 11.32 4.91
CA PHE A 124 30.30 10.63 3.65
C PHE A 124 29.78 9.17 3.75
N LYS A 125 29.38 8.69 4.95
CA LYS A 125 28.85 7.32 5.11
C LYS A 125 27.77 6.95 4.09
N SER A 126 26.75 7.80 3.93
CA SER A 126 25.66 7.56 2.99
C SER A 126 26.11 7.58 1.52
N LYS A 127 27.10 8.42 1.15
CA LYS A 127 27.69 8.40 -0.20
C LYS A 127 28.44 7.10 -0.48
N ARG A 128 29.25 6.63 0.50
CA ARG A 128 30.02 5.38 0.39
C ARG A 128 29.08 4.19 0.26
N PHE A 129 28.03 4.15 1.09
CA PHE A 129 27.00 3.12 1.03
C PHE A 129 26.28 3.10 -0.32
N LEU A 130 25.84 4.26 -0.83
CA LEU A 130 25.21 4.37 -2.16
C LEU A 130 26.16 3.96 -3.28
N LYS A 131 27.47 4.22 -3.17
CA LYS A 131 28.45 3.76 -4.14
C LYS A 131 28.53 2.23 -4.18
N ILE A 132 28.47 1.57 -3.01
CA ILE A 132 28.41 0.11 -2.93
C ILE A 132 27.12 -0.41 -3.55
N ILE A 133 25.95 0.11 -3.14
CA ILE A 133 24.66 -0.27 -3.72
C ILE A 133 24.66 -0.15 -5.24
N ASN A 134 25.15 0.98 -5.77
CA ASN A 134 25.17 1.23 -7.21
C ASN A 134 26.18 0.36 -7.99
N SER A 135 27.12 -0.29 -7.31
CA SER A 135 28.10 -1.20 -7.94
C SER A 135 27.66 -2.66 -7.89
N ILE A 136 26.56 -2.96 -7.23
CA ILE A 136 25.95 -4.29 -7.21
C ILE A 136 25.06 -4.45 -8.43
N TYR A 137 25.20 -5.58 -9.10
CA TYR A 137 24.43 -5.91 -10.29
C TYR A 137 23.93 -7.35 -10.21
N SER A 138 22.73 -7.60 -10.66
CA SER A 138 22.13 -8.91 -10.79
C SER A 138 21.55 -9.08 -12.19
N GLU A 139 21.78 -10.24 -12.81
CA GLU A 139 21.20 -10.63 -14.10
C GLU A 139 19.80 -11.24 -13.98
N GLU A 140 19.35 -11.47 -12.74
CA GLU A 140 18.05 -12.06 -12.47
C GLU A 140 16.91 -11.17 -12.96
N ILE A 141 16.02 -11.76 -13.76
CA ILE A 141 14.84 -11.08 -14.30
C ILE A 141 13.62 -11.20 -13.39
N GLU A 142 13.60 -12.19 -12.51
CA GLU A 142 12.57 -12.36 -11.49
C GLU A 142 12.88 -11.46 -10.28
N GLY A 143 11.91 -10.66 -9.86
CA GLY A 143 12.11 -9.60 -8.88
C GLY A 143 12.60 -10.06 -7.51
N LEU A 144 12.07 -11.17 -6.96
CA LEU A 144 12.54 -11.68 -5.65
C LEU A 144 13.95 -12.26 -5.77
N LYS A 145 14.25 -13.04 -6.80
CA LYS A 145 15.61 -13.56 -7.03
C LYS A 145 16.61 -12.43 -7.22
N HIS A 146 16.23 -11.41 -8.00
CA HIS A 146 17.05 -10.20 -8.17
C HIS A 146 17.38 -9.53 -6.83
N LEU A 147 16.37 -9.36 -5.97
CA LEU A 147 16.58 -8.77 -4.63
C LEU A 147 17.43 -9.67 -3.74
N THR A 148 17.20 -10.98 -3.74
CA THR A 148 18.00 -11.94 -2.95
C THR A 148 19.46 -11.89 -3.37
N ASP A 149 19.76 -11.92 -4.66
CA ASP A 149 21.11 -11.82 -5.20
C ASP A 149 21.77 -10.47 -4.86
N CYS A 150 21.06 -9.36 -5.03
CA CYS A 150 21.54 -8.03 -4.65
C CYS A 150 21.85 -7.93 -3.15
N PHE A 151 21.01 -8.51 -2.29
CA PHE A 151 21.19 -8.48 -0.85
C PHE A 151 22.38 -9.35 -0.45
N GLN A 152 22.52 -10.54 -1.02
CA GLN A 152 23.68 -11.41 -0.75
C GLN A 152 24.99 -10.72 -1.12
N GLN A 153 25.08 -10.14 -2.32
CA GLN A 153 26.25 -9.36 -2.72
C GLN A 153 26.54 -8.17 -1.79
N LEU A 154 25.48 -7.53 -1.26
CA LEU A 154 25.62 -6.43 -0.29
C LEU A 154 26.21 -6.94 1.03
N PHE A 155 25.71 -8.06 1.55
CA PHE A 155 26.20 -8.65 2.80
C PHE A 155 27.64 -9.10 2.67
N ASP A 156 28.00 -9.77 1.58
CA ASP A 156 29.38 -10.21 1.32
C ASP A 156 30.35 -9.00 1.28
N ARG A 157 29.96 -7.89 0.64
CA ARG A 157 30.80 -6.68 0.55
C ARG A 157 30.90 -5.88 1.83
N LEU A 158 29.93 -5.98 2.70
CA LEU A 158 29.87 -5.27 3.98
C LEU A 158 30.23 -6.16 5.17
N GLU A 159 30.51 -7.45 4.91
CA GLU A 159 30.80 -8.45 5.94
C GLU A 159 29.71 -8.52 7.01
N ILE A 160 28.43 -8.46 6.55
CA ILE A 160 27.26 -8.53 7.43
C ILE A 160 26.75 -9.97 7.49
N ASP A 161 26.72 -10.52 8.71
CA ASP A 161 26.03 -11.78 8.99
C ASP A 161 24.70 -11.49 9.72
N ILE A 162 23.59 -11.64 8.99
CA ILE A 162 22.25 -11.37 9.53
C ILE A 162 21.79 -12.47 10.50
N SER A 163 22.36 -13.67 10.42
CA SER A 163 21.99 -14.80 11.30
C SER A 163 22.35 -14.54 12.75
N LEU A 164 23.28 -13.62 13.01
CA LEU A 164 23.68 -13.20 14.35
C LEU A 164 22.67 -12.26 15.03
N ASN A 165 21.63 -11.81 14.33
CA ASN A 165 20.63 -10.89 14.84
C ASN A 165 19.21 -11.40 14.56
N GLU A 166 18.56 -11.95 15.59
CA GLU A 166 17.21 -12.53 15.48
C GLU A 166 16.15 -11.54 14.93
N HIS A 167 16.25 -10.25 15.27
CA HIS A 167 15.31 -9.25 14.76
C HIS A 167 15.48 -9.01 13.27
N LEU A 168 16.72 -8.96 12.78
CA LEU A 168 16.99 -8.81 11.34
C LEU A 168 16.54 -10.04 10.58
N GLN A 169 16.78 -11.25 11.13
CA GLN A 169 16.34 -12.49 10.55
C GLN A 169 14.81 -12.55 10.47
N LEU A 170 14.11 -12.21 11.55
CA LEU A 170 12.64 -12.16 11.57
C LEU A 170 12.06 -11.18 10.55
N GLN A 171 12.66 -9.99 10.40
CA GLN A 171 12.25 -9.03 9.40
C GLN A 171 12.54 -9.52 7.97
N TRP A 172 13.64 -10.27 7.76
CA TRP A 172 13.96 -10.94 6.50
C TRP A 172 12.87 -11.93 6.11
N ASP A 173 12.58 -12.86 7.01
CA ASP A 173 11.56 -13.90 6.79
C ASP A 173 10.20 -13.25 6.50
N THR A 174 9.82 -12.25 7.30
CA THR A 174 8.57 -11.48 7.08
C THR A 174 8.53 -10.80 5.71
N PHE A 175 9.64 -10.25 5.23
CA PHE A 175 9.73 -9.57 3.94
C PHE A 175 9.60 -10.55 2.78
N PHE A 176 10.42 -11.61 2.77
CA PHE A 176 10.47 -12.57 1.66
C PHE A 176 9.25 -13.49 1.64
N GLU A 177 8.89 -14.12 2.76
CA GLU A 177 7.70 -14.97 2.83
C GLU A 177 6.42 -14.18 2.52
N GLY A 178 6.33 -12.93 3.00
CA GLY A 178 5.21 -12.06 2.70
C GLY A 178 5.08 -11.75 1.22
N ALA A 179 6.21 -11.53 0.53
CA ALA A 179 6.24 -11.31 -0.91
C ALA A 179 5.94 -12.60 -1.70
N GLU A 180 6.52 -13.74 -1.32
CA GLU A 180 6.27 -15.04 -1.94
C GLU A 180 4.79 -15.43 -1.86
N LYS A 181 4.21 -15.44 -0.66
CA LYS A 181 2.77 -15.73 -0.43
C LYS A 181 1.87 -14.84 -1.29
N ARG A 182 2.31 -13.60 -1.52
CA ARG A 182 1.57 -12.63 -2.32
C ARG A 182 1.69 -12.92 -3.82
N LEU A 183 2.89 -13.27 -4.30
CA LEU A 183 3.17 -13.59 -5.70
C LEU A 183 2.62 -14.96 -6.12
N GLU A 184 2.51 -15.88 -5.18
CA GLU A 184 1.95 -17.23 -5.41
C GLU A 184 0.42 -17.26 -5.32
N ASN A 185 -0.20 -16.23 -4.75
CA ASN A 185 -1.65 -16.18 -4.63
C ASN A 185 -2.30 -16.01 -6.01
N PRO A 186 -3.05 -17.01 -6.51
CA PRO A 186 -3.66 -16.97 -7.84
C PRO A 186 -4.71 -15.86 -7.97
N ASP A 187 -5.36 -15.49 -6.87
CA ASP A 187 -6.35 -14.41 -6.87
C ASP A 187 -5.71 -13.04 -7.11
N PHE A 188 -4.44 -12.90 -6.76
CA PHE A 188 -3.71 -11.66 -6.95
C PHE A 188 -3.10 -11.56 -8.35
N ASN A 189 -2.66 -12.68 -8.95
CA ASN A 189 -2.06 -12.74 -10.28
C ASN A 189 -1.08 -11.57 -10.55
N LEU A 190 -0.12 -11.38 -9.66
CA LEU A 190 0.85 -10.30 -9.72
C LEU A 190 2.01 -10.68 -10.63
N ALA A 191 2.55 -9.69 -11.34
CA ALA A 191 3.73 -9.89 -12.16
C ALA A 191 4.98 -10.11 -11.28
N LYS A 192 5.82 -11.08 -11.67
CA LYS A 192 7.01 -11.51 -10.91
C LYS A 192 8.30 -10.88 -11.43
N ASP A 193 8.25 -10.16 -12.54
CA ASP A 193 9.41 -9.55 -13.19
C ASP A 193 9.94 -8.33 -12.43
N ILE A 194 11.24 -8.06 -12.59
CA ILE A 194 11.94 -6.96 -11.91
C ILE A 194 11.39 -5.57 -12.26
N GLU A 195 10.87 -5.38 -13.47
CA GLU A 195 10.30 -4.09 -13.87
C GLU A 195 9.00 -3.78 -13.10
N SER A 196 8.21 -4.81 -12.80
CA SER A 196 7.03 -4.68 -11.95
C SER A 196 7.38 -4.31 -10.50
N PHE A 197 8.52 -4.82 -9.99
CA PHE A 197 9.06 -4.40 -8.70
C PHE A 197 9.55 -2.95 -8.72
N ARG A 198 10.23 -2.53 -9.80
CA ARG A 198 10.70 -1.14 -9.96
C ARG A 198 9.55 -0.14 -10.09
N LYS A 199 8.46 -0.52 -10.75
CA LYS A 199 7.26 0.33 -10.91
C LYS A 199 6.66 0.74 -9.58
N MET A 200 6.74 -0.09 -8.54
CA MET A 200 6.18 0.23 -7.22
C MET A 200 6.83 1.43 -6.53
N PHE A 201 8.05 1.79 -6.92
CA PHE A 201 8.80 2.94 -6.39
C PHE A 201 8.80 4.15 -7.34
N LYS A 202 8.21 4.01 -8.53
CA LYS A 202 7.86 5.19 -9.32
C LYS A 202 6.64 5.81 -8.64
N HIS A 203 6.72 7.08 -8.27
CA HIS A 203 5.54 7.83 -7.87
C HIS A 203 4.56 7.79 -9.06
N GLU A 204 3.57 6.94 -8.98
CA GLU A 204 2.38 7.06 -9.80
C GLU A 204 1.55 8.15 -9.12
N GLU A 205 1.63 9.38 -9.63
CA GLU A 205 0.67 10.43 -9.36
C GLU A 205 -0.67 9.95 -9.91
N GLY A 206 -1.72 9.98 -9.12
CA GLY A 206 -3.04 9.55 -9.57
C GLY A 206 -3.92 9.06 -8.44
N ILE A 207 -5.11 8.57 -8.77
CA ILE A 207 -6.10 8.09 -7.81
C ILE A 207 -5.52 6.96 -6.96
N VAL A 208 -5.55 7.12 -5.64
CA VAL A 208 -5.04 6.13 -4.70
C VAL A 208 -6.05 5.00 -4.54
N VAL A 209 -5.63 3.74 -4.76
CA VAL A 209 -6.46 2.55 -4.51
C VAL A 209 -5.75 1.66 -3.49
N ASN A 210 -6.25 1.64 -2.26
CA ASN A 210 -5.53 1.02 -1.14
C ASN A 210 -6.47 0.39 -0.10
N THR A 211 -5.89 -0.30 0.88
CA THR A 211 -6.65 -0.71 2.06
C THR A 211 -6.79 0.44 3.06
N CYS A 212 -7.82 0.38 3.89
CA CYS A 212 -8.05 1.38 4.93
C CYS A 212 -6.85 1.55 5.90
N HIS A 213 -6.05 0.48 6.10
CA HIS A 213 -4.83 0.53 6.92
C HIS A 213 -3.64 1.12 6.17
N GLY A 214 -3.60 0.95 4.85
CA GLY A 214 -2.46 1.34 4.01
C GLY A 214 -2.28 2.85 3.83
N ILE A 215 -3.32 3.64 4.15
CA ILE A 215 -3.34 5.11 3.98
C ILE A 215 -3.17 5.88 5.30
N LYS A 216 -2.62 5.22 6.34
CA LYS A 216 -2.44 5.87 7.64
C LYS A 216 -1.60 7.15 7.51
N GLY A 217 -2.18 8.29 7.91
CA GLY A 217 -1.52 9.60 7.88
C GLY A 217 -1.70 10.41 6.59
N GLU A 218 -2.33 9.83 5.56
CA GLU A 218 -2.66 10.55 4.32
C GLU A 218 -4.10 11.10 4.39
N GLU A 219 -4.38 12.20 3.71
CA GLU A 219 -5.71 12.81 3.62
C GLU A 219 -5.99 13.24 2.18
N PHE A 220 -7.24 13.08 1.74
CA PHE A 220 -7.67 13.30 0.36
C PHE A 220 -8.88 14.21 0.32
N ASP A 221 -9.07 14.93 -0.76
CA ASP A 221 -10.29 15.72 -0.98
C ASP A 221 -11.52 14.81 -0.93
N THR A 222 -11.50 13.74 -1.72
CA THR A 222 -12.58 12.77 -1.85
C THR A 222 -12.14 11.37 -1.49
N VAL A 223 -12.86 10.71 -0.58
CA VAL A 223 -12.64 9.32 -0.18
C VAL A 223 -13.85 8.46 -0.53
N ILE A 224 -13.62 7.36 -1.24
CA ILE A 224 -14.63 6.38 -1.63
C ILE A 224 -14.29 5.06 -0.94
N ALA A 225 -14.96 4.73 0.15
CA ALA A 225 -14.76 3.49 0.90
C ALA A 225 -15.86 2.48 0.56
N PHE A 226 -15.49 1.31 0.05
CA PHE A 226 -16.40 0.25 -0.37
C PHE A 226 -16.13 -1.09 0.34
N GLY A 227 -17.01 -2.06 0.19
CA GLY A 227 -16.86 -3.36 0.84
C GLY A 227 -17.03 -3.29 2.36
N LEU A 228 -17.80 -2.32 2.83
CA LEU A 228 -18.09 -2.14 4.26
C LEU A 228 -19.19 -3.13 4.69
N LEU A 229 -18.80 -4.42 4.71
CA LEU A 229 -19.71 -5.55 4.91
C LEU A 229 -19.51 -6.20 6.26
N HIS A 230 -20.55 -6.80 6.81
CA HIS A 230 -20.46 -7.66 7.99
C HIS A 230 -19.45 -8.79 7.73
N GLY A 231 -18.51 -8.99 8.66
CA GLY A 231 -17.39 -9.93 8.48
C GLY A 231 -16.16 -9.39 7.75
N LYS A 232 -16.25 -8.18 7.24
CA LYS A 232 -15.11 -7.37 6.76
C LYS A 232 -14.90 -6.14 7.63
N LEU A 233 -15.99 -5.58 8.12
CA LEU A 233 -16.04 -4.46 9.06
C LEU A 233 -17.17 -4.70 10.11
N PRO A 234 -16.89 -5.27 11.28
CA PRO A 234 -15.61 -5.87 11.72
C PRO A 234 -15.24 -7.14 10.95
N ASN A 235 -13.94 -7.49 10.98
CA ASN A 235 -13.49 -8.77 10.44
C ASN A 235 -14.00 -9.91 11.35
N TRP A 236 -14.34 -11.08 10.77
CA TRP A 236 -14.81 -12.25 11.53
C TRP A 236 -13.84 -12.68 12.64
N ASN A 237 -12.53 -12.54 12.39
CA ASN A 237 -11.47 -12.94 13.32
C ASN A 237 -11.02 -11.82 14.26
N GLU A 238 -11.69 -10.65 14.20
CA GLU A 238 -11.30 -9.50 15.00
C GLU A 238 -11.68 -9.70 16.46
N LYS A 239 -10.67 -9.66 17.33
CA LYS A 239 -10.81 -9.82 18.78
C LYS A 239 -10.65 -8.51 19.54
N ILE A 240 -10.22 -7.46 18.85
CA ILE A 240 -9.96 -6.16 19.48
C ILE A 240 -11.29 -5.44 19.68
N PRO A 241 -11.64 -5.03 20.90
CA PRO A 241 -12.84 -4.24 21.15
C PRO A 241 -12.84 -2.93 20.33
N ASN A 242 -13.98 -2.64 19.72
CA ASN A 242 -14.19 -1.41 18.91
C ASN A 242 -13.26 -1.30 17.68
N ALA A 243 -12.76 -2.41 17.14
CA ALA A 243 -11.88 -2.38 15.96
C ALA A 243 -12.59 -1.82 14.73
N ALA A 244 -13.88 -2.15 14.56
CA ALA A 244 -14.70 -1.60 13.46
C ALA A 244 -14.87 -0.09 13.56
N GLU A 245 -15.16 0.42 14.76
CA GLU A 245 -15.32 1.85 15.02
C GLU A 245 -13.99 2.61 14.82
N LYS A 246 -12.88 2.02 15.27
CA LYS A 246 -11.55 2.57 15.01
C LYS A 246 -11.22 2.61 13.52
N LEU A 247 -11.57 1.57 12.77
CA LEU A 247 -11.34 1.54 11.32
C LEU A 247 -12.24 2.53 10.59
N LEU A 248 -13.51 2.66 10.97
CA LEU A 248 -14.41 3.70 10.45
C LEU A 248 -13.88 5.09 10.75
N TYR A 249 -13.40 5.33 11.97
CA TYR A 249 -12.77 6.60 12.31
C TYR A 249 -11.56 6.89 11.39
N VAL A 250 -10.72 5.90 11.14
CA VAL A 250 -9.59 6.06 10.21
C VAL A 250 -10.09 6.43 8.81
N ILE A 251 -11.11 5.74 8.29
CA ILE A 251 -11.69 6.03 6.96
C ILE A 251 -12.24 7.46 6.92
N CYS A 252 -13.09 7.80 7.88
CA CYS A 252 -13.74 9.12 7.94
C CYS A 252 -12.72 10.27 8.06
N SER A 253 -11.66 10.06 8.85
CA SER A 253 -10.62 11.08 9.05
C SER A 253 -9.68 11.25 7.85
N ARG A 254 -9.84 10.48 6.78
CA ARG A 254 -9.06 10.64 5.53
C ARG A 254 -9.68 11.61 4.55
N ALA A 255 -10.99 11.88 4.67
CA ALA A 255 -11.69 12.79 3.78
C ALA A 255 -11.58 14.24 4.27
N LYS A 256 -11.10 15.13 3.41
CA LYS A 256 -11.07 16.59 3.65
C LYS A 256 -12.41 17.24 3.34
N ARG A 257 -13.06 16.82 2.25
CA ARG A 257 -14.28 17.45 1.74
C ARG A 257 -15.42 16.46 1.54
N GLU A 258 -15.19 15.33 0.89
CA GLU A 258 -16.25 14.41 0.50
C GLU A 258 -15.91 12.96 0.86
N LEU A 259 -16.90 12.25 1.41
CA LEU A 259 -16.78 10.88 1.86
C LEU A 259 -17.95 10.03 1.36
N HIS A 260 -17.63 9.00 0.59
CA HIS A 260 -18.59 7.97 0.15
C HIS A 260 -18.36 6.69 0.94
N LEU A 261 -19.35 6.24 1.71
CA LEU A 261 -19.32 4.98 2.45
C LEU A 261 -20.27 3.99 1.75
N ILE A 262 -19.72 2.94 1.16
CA ILE A 262 -20.47 1.99 0.33
C ILE A 262 -20.50 0.61 0.97
N SER A 263 -21.71 0.12 1.25
CA SER A 263 -21.98 -1.22 1.73
C SER A 263 -22.80 -1.96 0.69
N GLU A 264 -22.15 -2.69 -0.20
CA GLU A 264 -22.79 -3.32 -1.35
C GLU A 264 -23.55 -4.61 -0.98
N ILE A 265 -24.56 -4.94 -1.80
CA ILE A 265 -25.36 -6.17 -1.73
C ILE A 265 -24.96 -7.12 -2.88
N GLY A 266 -25.23 -8.41 -2.73
CA GLY A 266 -25.04 -9.42 -3.78
C GLY A 266 -23.65 -10.06 -3.81
N ARG A 267 -22.75 -9.66 -2.95
CA ARG A 267 -21.45 -10.33 -2.79
C ARG A 267 -21.60 -11.59 -1.95
N THR A 268 -20.90 -12.67 -2.34
CA THR A 268 -20.89 -13.95 -1.62
C THR A 268 -19.51 -14.32 -1.11
N THR A 269 -19.47 -15.13 -0.07
CA THR A 269 -18.27 -15.81 0.42
C THR A 269 -17.84 -16.90 -0.55
N ASN A 270 -16.62 -17.45 -0.37
CA ASN A 270 -16.16 -18.61 -1.15
C ASN A 270 -17.07 -19.83 -0.99
N SER A 271 -17.83 -19.93 0.11
CA SER A 271 -18.81 -20.98 0.37
C SER A 271 -20.20 -20.68 -0.23
N GLY A 272 -20.35 -19.58 -0.98
CA GLY A 272 -21.64 -19.17 -1.59
C GLY A 272 -22.60 -18.42 -0.65
N ASN A 273 -22.27 -18.23 0.63
CA ASN A 273 -23.11 -17.50 1.56
C ASN A 273 -23.08 -15.98 1.25
N PRO A 274 -24.22 -15.28 1.30
CA PRO A 274 -24.25 -13.84 1.06
C PRO A 274 -23.54 -13.07 2.17
N TYR A 275 -22.82 -12.01 1.78
CA TYR A 275 -22.44 -10.96 2.71
C TYR A 275 -23.62 -10.02 2.95
N TYR A 276 -23.71 -9.51 4.17
CA TYR A 276 -24.72 -8.51 4.55
C TYR A 276 -24.03 -7.14 4.79
N PRO A 277 -24.75 -6.04 4.60
CA PRO A 277 -24.30 -4.73 5.00
C PRO A 277 -23.86 -4.69 6.46
N THR A 278 -22.84 -3.89 6.76
CA THR A 278 -22.42 -3.70 8.15
C THR A 278 -23.44 -2.86 8.92
N ASN A 279 -23.76 -3.28 10.15
CA ASN A 279 -24.63 -2.50 11.04
C ASN A 279 -23.91 -1.32 11.69
N LYS A 280 -22.57 -1.21 11.51
CA LYS A 280 -21.77 -0.13 12.09
C LYS A 280 -22.02 1.23 11.43
N LEU A 281 -22.62 1.24 10.25
CA LEU A 281 -23.03 2.47 9.58
C LEU A 281 -24.40 3.00 10.07
N ASN A 282 -25.21 2.17 10.73
CA ASN A 282 -26.56 2.55 11.17
C ASN A 282 -26.59 3.63 12.25
N SER A 283 -25.47 3.81 13.00
CA SER A 283 -25.34 4.81 14.06
C SER A 283 -24.76 6.14 13.58
N ILE A 284 -24.40 6.23 12.30
CA ILE A 284 -23.89 7.49 11.75
C ILE A 284 -25.10 8.39 11.45
N VAL A 285 -25.15 9.52 12.14
CA VAL A 285 -26.17 10.54 11.91
C VAL A 285 -25.70 11.41 10.74
N TYR A 286 -26.56 11.52 9.74
CA TYR A 286 -26.32 12.32 8.54
C TYR A 286 -27.08 13.62 8.66
N ASP A 287 -26.44 14.77 8.46
CA ASP A 287 -27.10 16.02 8.16
C ASP A 287 -27.27 16.08 6.66
N TYR A 288 -28.54 16.02 6.22
CA TYR A 288 -28.93 16.32 4.85
C TYR A 288 -29.32 17.80 4.85
N ASP A 289 -28.50 18.64 4.26
CA ASP A 289 -28.93 19.99 3.87
C ASP A 289 -29.68 19.97 2.53
#